data_b2229d3fd5e765cf2705fcc1ce467d51
#
_entry.id   b2229d3fd5e765cf2705fcc1ce467d51
#
_cell.length_a   1.000
_cell.length_b   1.000
_cell.length_c   1.000
_cell.angle_alpha   90.00
_cell.angle_beta   90.00
_cell.angle_gamma   90.00
#
_symmetry.space_group_name_H-M   'P 1'
#
loop_
_entity.id
_entity.type
_entity.pdbx_description
1 polymer ?
#
loop_
_entity_poly.entity_id
_entity_poly.type
_entity_poly.pdbx_seq_one_letter_code
_entity_poly.pdbx_strand_id
1 'polypeptide(L)'
;FRSERDRLSDVIGRISTASSNLFTSRDSDLFARVGAIRRLSYVVYTSETNAFLAQLPLIQEKVVDILRSSPADLVHAEVYLCMRVFLCRFASQHLTGFWPIILTEMVRILAQAKVDLPADKSDRLQLVFSVVKLADFLITLQTDDFQIHQWLLITDTPDATNPASSYMADSLLDCLAKFVSEC
;
A
#
# COMPACT_ATOMS: atom_id res chain seq x y z
N PHE A 1 20.71 -27.06 -1.85
CA PHE A 1 20.46 -25.61 -2.04
C PHE A 1 18.99 -25.44 -2.43
N ARG A 2 18.17 -24.85 -1.55
CA ARG A 2 16.80 -24.43 -1.91
C ARG A 2 16.90 -23.33 -2.96
N SER A 3 16.12 -23.44 -4.04
CA SER A 3 16.03 -22.41 -5.08
C SER A 3 15.55 -21.10 -4.45
N GLU A 4 15.98 -19.95 -5.00
CA GLU A 4 15.45 -18.63 -4.56
C GLU A 4 13.93 -18.57 -4.69
N ARG A 5 13.36 -19.24 -5.68
CA ARG A 5 11.90 -19.38 -5.87
C ARG A 5 11.22 -20.12 -4.71
N ASP A 6 11.84 -21.17 -4.18
CA ASP A 6 11.29 -21.92 -3.04
C ASP A 6 11.31 -21.08 -1.77
N ARG A 7 12.37 -20.27 -1.59
CA ARG A 7 12.47 -19.33 -0.46
C ARG A 7 11.40 -18.25 -0.55
N LEU A 8 11.14 -17.72 -1.73
CA LEU A 8 10.10 -16.72 -1.94
C LEU A 8 8.71 -17.31 -1.69
N SER A 9 8.44 -18.54 -2.16
CA SER A 9 7.17 -19.24 -1.92
C SER A 9 6.91 -19.45 -0.43
N ASP A 10 7.94 -19.80 0.34
CA ASP A 10 7.86 -19.89 1.80
C ASP A 10 7.52 -18.53 2.46
N VAL A 11 8.12 -17.45 1.97
CA VAL A 11 7.83 -16.08 2.47
C VAL A 11 6.40 -15.69 2.16
N ILE A 12 5.94 -15.90 0.92
CA ILE A 12 4.56 -15.60 0.49
C ILE A 12 3.56 -16.42 1.31
N GLY A 13 3.83 -17.71 1.55
CA GLY A 13 2.99 -18.56 2.38
C GLY A 13 2.79 -17.99 3.80
N ARG A 14 3.83 -17.42 4.39
CA ARG A 14 3.76 -16.82 5.74
C ARG A 14 2.97 -15.52 5.81
N ILE A 15 2.81 -14.82 4.71
CA ILE A 15 1.97 -13.61 4.63
C ILE A 15 0.49 -13.98 4.83
N SER A 16 0.08 -15.14 4.29
CA SER A 16 -1.31 -15.60 4.30
C SER A 16 -1.74 -16.33 5.57
N THR A 17 -0.80 -16.94 6.27
CA THR A 17 -1.09 -17.63 7.52
C THR A 17 -1.34 -16.62 8.63
N ALA A 18 -2.54 -15.99 8.60
CA ALA A 18 -3.18 -15.64 9.85
C ALA A 18 -3.25 -16.95 10.60
N SER A 19 -2.39 -17.13 11.57
CA SER A 19 -2.36 -18.37 12.32
C SER A 19 -3.71 -18.57 12.97
N SER A 20 -4.43 -19.58 12.52
CA SER A 20 -5.57 -20.15 13.23
C SER A 20 -5.15 -20.79 14.57
N ASN A 21 -3.94 -20.50 15.01
CA ASN A 21 -3.43 -20.95 16.30
C ASN A 21 -4.07 -20.10 17.39
N LEU A 22 -5.08 -20.68 18.01
CA LEU A 22 -5.83 -20.14 19.18
C LEU A 22 -4.91 -19.77 20.38
N PHE A 23 -3.61 -20.04 20.29
CA PHE A 23 -2.60 -19.81 21.34
C PHE A 23 -1.59 -18.71 21.04
N THR A 24 -1.59 -18.11 19.85
CA THR A 24 -0.71 -16.98 19.55
C THR A 24 -1.39 -15.66 19.96
N SER A 25 -0.64 -14.79 20.64
CA SER A 25 -1.15 -13.46 20.95
C SER A 25 -1.35 -12.68 19.63
N ARG A 26 -2.39 -11.87 19.58
CA ARG A 26 -2.72 -11.02 18.42
C ARG A 26 -1.54 -10.16 17.96
N ASP A 27 -0.75 -9.68 18.92
CA ASP A 27 0.43 -8.86 18.64
C ASP A 27 1.56 -9.68 17.98
N SER A 28 1.75 -10.93 18.42
CA SER A 28 2.75 -11.81 17.81
C SER A 28 2.43 -12.14 16.35
N ASP A 29 1.15 -12.35 16.03
CA ASP A 29 0.69 -12.58 14.66
C ASP A 29 0.89 -11.32 13.80
N LEU A 30 0.57 -10.14 14.33
CA LEU A 30 0.79 -8.85 13.68
C LEU A 30 2.26 -8.66 13.29
N PHE A 31 3.19 -8.84 14.23
CA PHE A 31 4.63 -8.68 13.97
C PHE A 31 5.16 -9.75 13.00
N ALA A 32 4.64 -10.95 13.05
CA ALA A 32 5.01 -12.00 12.10
C ALA A 32 4.60 -11.64 10.66
N ARG A 33 3.41 -11.08 10.46
CA ARG A 33 2.92 -10.59 9.16
C ARG A 33 3.73 -9.43 8.63
N VAL A 34 3.94 -8.40 9.45
CA VAL A 34 4.80 -7.26 9.14
C VAL A 34 6.19 -7.75 8.71
N GLY A 35 6.80 -8.66 9.50
CA GLY A 35 8.09 -9.24 9.19
C GLY A 35 8.10 -10.06 7.88
N ALA A 36 7.02 -10.76 7.56
CA ALA A 36 6.91 -11.52 6.30
C ALA A 36 6.85 -10.58 5.08
N ILE A 37 6.07 -9.49 5.15
CA ILE A 37 5.98 -8.50 4.06
C ILE A 37 7.32 -7.78 3.87
N ARG A 38 8.02 -7.41 4.95
CA ARG A 38 9.37 -6.83 4.88
C ARG A 38 10.37 -7.77 4.23
N ARG A 39 10.32 -9.06 4.55
CA ARG A 39 11.17 -10.07 3.91
C ARG A 39 10.87 -10.20 2.43
N LEU A 40 9.59 -10.19 2.04
CA LEU A 40 9.19 -10.17 0.63
C LEU A 40 9.79 -8.96 -0.08
N SER A 41 9.61 -7.76 0.48
CA SER A 41 10.17 -6.52 -0.06
C SER A 41 11.68 -6.59 -0.21
N TYR A 42 12.40 -7.10 0.81
CA TYR A 42 13.85 -7.24 0.78
C TYR A 42 14.31 -8.24 -0.30
N VAL A 43 13.67 -9.42 -0.39
CA VAL A 43 14.03 -10.44 -1.39
C VAL A 43 13.82 -9.91 -2.81
N VAL A 44 12.70 -9.22 -3.06
CA VAL A 44 12.43 -8.63 -4.38
C VAL A 44 13.41 -7.50 -4.66
N TYR A 45 13.73 -6.65 -3.69
CA TYR A 45 14.66 -5.53 -3.86
C TYR A 45 16.07 -5.99 -4.21
N THR A 46 16.56 -7.05 -3.59
CA THR A 46 17.92 -7.57 -3.79
C THR A 46 18.08 -8.48 -5.02
N SER A 47 16.97 -8.85 -5.65
CA SER A 47 16.97 -9.70 -6.84
C SER A 47 17.10 -8.90 -8.13
N GLU A 48 17.35 -9.58 -9.24
CA GLU A 48 17.35 -8.97 -10.55
C GLU A 48 15.96 -8.44 -10.94
N THR A 49 15.93 -7.46 -11.83
CA THR A 49 14.69 -6.90 -12.37
C THR A 49 13.84 -8.00 -13.01
N ASN A 50 12.55 -8.04 -12.68
CA ASN A 50 11.60 -9.03 -13.19
C ASN A 50 11.89 -10.50 -12.79
N ALA A 51 12.77 -10.76 -11.82
CA ALA A 51 13.15 -12.12 -11.42
C ALA A 51 11.95 -12.99 -10.97
N PHE A 52 10.91 -12.38 -10.40
CA PHE A 52 9.78 -13.08 -9.79
C PHE A 52 8.44 -12.89 -10.51
N LEU A 53 8.45 -12.67 -11.82
CA LEU A 53 7.21 -12.48 -12.60
C LEU A 53 6.24 -13.67 -12.46
N ALA A 54 6.76 -14.89 -12.39
CA ALA A 54 5.92 -16.08 -12.25
C ALA A 54 5.17 -16.13 -10.90
N GLN A 55 5.69 -15.50 -9.86
CA GLN A 55 5.10 -15.43 -8.52
C GLN A 55 4.20 -14.20 -8.33
N LEU A 56 4.28 -13.23 -9.23
CA LEU A 56 3.57 -11.96 -9.10
C LEU A 56 2.04 -12.11 -8.96
N PRO A 57 1.35 -13.00 -9.69
CA PRO A 57 -0.08 -13.22 -9.48
C PRO A 57 -0.43 -13.71 -8.08
N LEU A 58 0.38 -14.60 -7.50
CA LEU A 58 0.20 -15.07 -6.14
C LEU A 58 0.45 -13.95 -5.12
N ILE A 59 1.48 -13.15 -5.33
CA ILE A 59 1.77 -11.98 -4.49
C ILE A 59 0.61 -10.99 -4.54
N GLN A 60 0.06 -10.75 -5.74
CA GLN A 60 -1.09 -9.86 -5.93
C GLN A 60 -2.31 -10.36 -5.15
N GLU A 61 -2.65 -11.63 -5.25
CA GLU A 61 -3.73 -12.25 -4.48
C GLU A 61 -3.57 -11.98 -2.97
N LYS A 62 -2.37 -12.20 -2.43
CA LYS A 62 -2.09 -12.00 -1.00
C LYS A 62 -2.14 -10.53 -0.59
N VAL A 63 -1.65 -9.62 -1.41
CA VAL A 63 -1.76 -8.18 -1.17
C VAL A 63 -3.23 -7.74 -1.13
N VAL A 64 -4.04 -8.19 -2.07
CA VAL A 64 -5.48 -7.92 -2.11
C VAL A 64 -6.17 -8.45 -0.86
N ASP A 65 -5.88 -9.68 -0.46
CA ASP A 65 -6.44 -10.29 0.75
C ASP A 65 -6.09 -9.49 2.00
N ILE A 66 -4.84 -9.04 2.13
CA ILE A 66 -4.39 -8.23 3.27
C ILE A 66 -5.17 -6.92 3.32
N LEU A 67 -5.23 -6.19 2.22
CA LEU A 67 -5.87 -4.87 2.18
C LEU A 67 -7.38 -4.95 2.45
N ARG A 68 -8.02 -6.07 2.13
CA ARG A 68 -9.45 -6.30 2.38
C ARG A 68 -9.75 -6.83 3.77
N SER A 69 -8.89 -7.69 4.31
CA SER A 69 -9.22 -8.49 5.52
C SER A 69 -8.49 -8.05 6.78
N SER A 70 -7.34 -7.39 6.66
CA SER A 70 -6.55 -7.00 7.82
C SER A 70 -7.01 -5.64 8.37
N PRO A 71 -7.37 -5.55 9.65
CA PRO A 71 -7.67 -4.27 10.28
C PRO A 71 -6.41 -3.52 10.76
N ALA A 72 -5.21 -4.08 10.57
CA ALA A 72 -3.98 -3.58 11.19
C ALA A 72 -3.26 -2.57 10.29
N ASP A 73 -3.21 -1.32 10.71
CA ASP A 73 -2.60 -0.20 9.99
C ASP A 73 -1.11 -0.45 9.67
N LEU A 74 -0.36 -1.06 10.59
CA LEU A 74 1.06 -1.42 10.36
C LEU A 74 1.24 -2.40 9.21
N VAL A 75 0.35 -3.38 9.06
CA VAL A 75 0.42 -4.35 7.96
C VAL A 75 0.17 -3.65 6.63
N HIS A 76 -0.82 -2.76 6.58
CA HIS A 76 -1.08 -1.95 5.39
C HIS A 76 0.09 -1.03 5.05
N ALA A 77 0.72 -0.39 6.04
CA ALA A 77 1.90 0.45 5.82
C ALA A 77 3.04 -0.32 5.14
N GLU A 78 3.26 -1.58 5.54
CA GLU A 78 4.27 -2.44 4.91
C GLU A 78 3.89 -2.87 3.49
N VAL A 79 2.59 -3.02 3.19
CA VAL A 79 2.13 -3.26 1.81
C VAL A 79 2.49 -2.07 0.91
N TYR A 80 2.30 -0.83 1.36
CA TYR A 80 2.67 0.37 0.58
C TYR A 80 4.19 0.50 0.40
N LEU A 81 5.00 0.10 1.40
CA LEU A 81 6.44 -0.03 1.23
C LEU A 81 6.79 -1.09 0.16
N CYS A 82 6.14 -2.25 0.23
CA CYS A 82 6.34 -3.34 -0.73
C CYS A 82 5.99 -2.88 -2.16
N MET A 83 4.91 -2.12 -2.35
CA MET A 83 4.54 -1.56 -3.66
C MET A 83 5.60 -0.62 -4.22
N ARG A 84 6.25 0.21 -3.40
CA ARG A 84 7.39 1.05 -3.85
C ARG A 84 8.55 0.19 -4.33
N VAL A 85 8.84 -0.91 -3.66
CA VAL A 85 9.87 -1.87 -4.11
C VAL A 85 9.47 -2.52 -5.43
N PHE A 86 8.20 -2.89 -5.60
CA PHE A 86 7.72 -3.47 -6.87
C PHE A 86 7.88 -2.51 -8.03
N LEU A 87 7.58 -1.24 -7.84
CA LEU A 87 7.78 -0.19 -8.85
C LEU A 87 9.26 -0.03 -9.26
N CYS A 88 10.20 -0.34 -8.36
CA CYS A 88 11.63 -0.31 -8.66
C CYS A 88 12.12 -1.58 -9.38
N ARG A 89 11.43 -2.71 -9.24
CA ARG A 89 11.94 -4.03 -9.63
C ARG A 89 11.15 -4.75 -10.70
N PHE A 90 9.91 -4.33 -10.93
CA PHE A 90 9.08 -4.87 -12.01
C PHE A 90 8.78 -3.79 -13.05
N ALA A 91 8.72 -4.16 -14.32
CA ALA A 91 8.21 -3.26 -15.34
C ALA A 91 6.73 -2.93 -15.07
N SER A 92 6.33 -1.68 -15.30
CA SER A 92 5.00 -1.15 -14.94
C SER A 92 3.85 -1.99 -15.48
N GLN A 93 3.98 -2.48 -16.71
CA GLN A 93 3.00 -3.35 -17.37
C GLN A 93 2.63 -4.61 -16.58
N HIS A 94 3.51 -5.10 -15.70
CA HIS A 94 3.25 -6.26 -14.86
C HIS A 94 2.53 -5.92 -13.55
N LEU A 95 2.41 -4.63 -13.24
CA LEU A 95 1.80 -4.14 -12.00
C LEU A 95 0.35 -3.66 -12.18
N THR A 96 -0.18 -3.69 -13.40
CA THR A 96 -1.53 -3.18 -13.73
C THR A 96 -2.63 -3.77 -12.85
N GLY A 97 -2.51 -5.04 -12.49
CA GLY A 97 -3.49 -5.72 -11.63
C GLY A 97 -3.55 -5.23 -10.18
N PHE A 98 -2.53 -4.51 -9.70
CA PHE A 98 -2.52 -3.95 -8.34
C PHE A 98 -3.28 -2.63 -8.23
N TRP A 99 -3.34 -1.84 -9.30
CA TRP A 99 -3.85 -0.48 -9.26
C TRP A 99 -5.26 -0.33 -8.70
N PRO A 100 -6.25 -1.15 -9.10
CA PRO A 100 -7.62 -0.95 -8.63
C PRO A 100 -7.73 -0.98 -7.10
N ILE A 101 -7.09 -1.95 -6.45
CA ILE A 101 -7.17 -2.08 -4.99
C ILE A 101 -6.27 -1.06 -4.28
N ILE A 102 -5.06 -0.86 -4.76
CA ILE A 102 -4.10 0.06 -4.15
C ILE A 102 -4.63 1.49 -4.18
N LEU A 103 -5.12 1.95 -5.34
CA LEU A 103 -5.64 3.32 -5.46
C LEU A 103 -6.92 3.52 -4.66
N THR A 104 -7.85 2.55 -4.67
CA THR A 104 -9.07 2.63 -3.87
C THR A 104 -8.75 2.77 -2.39
N GLU A 105 -7.83 1.96 -1.87
CA GLU A 105 -7.43 2.03 -0.47
C GLU A 105 -6.63 3.30 -0.14
N MET A 106 -5.76 3.77 -1.04
CA MET A 106 -5.05 5.05 -0.89
C MET A 106 -6.04 6.21 -0.72
N VAL A 107 -7.00 6.34 -1.64
CA VAL A 107 -8.03 7.40 -1.58
C VAL A 107 -8.82 7.30 -0.28
N ARG A 108 -9.23 6.11 0.12
CA ARG A 108 -9.97 5.88 1.37
C ARG A 108 -9.17 6.33 2.61
N ILE A 109 -7.87 5.96 2.68
CA ILE A 109 -7.00 6.30 3.81
C ILE A 109 -6.78 7.81 3.89
N LEU A 110 -6.51 8.45 2.76
CA LEU A 110 -6.27 9.89 2.69
C LEU A 110 -7.54 10.70 2.99
N ALA A 111 -8.70 10.26 2.48
CA ALA A 111 -9.98 10.89 2.79
C ALA A 111 -10.32 10.80 4.30
N GLN A 112 -10.02 9.68 4.93
CA GLN A 112 -10.19 9.55 6.39
C GLN A 112 -9.22 10.43 7.18
N ALA A 113 -7.96 10.53 6.76
CA ALA A 113 -6.96 11.40 7.40
C ALA A 113 -7.33 12.88 7.31
N LYS A 114 -8.05 13.29 6.25
CA LYS A 114 -8.58 14.66 6.09
C LYS A 114 -9.63 14.98 7.16
N VAL A 115 -10.46 14.01 7.53
CA VAL A 115 -11.55 14.23 8.51
C VAL A 115 -11.04 14.15 9.94
N ASP A 116 -10.14 13.20 10.21
CA ASP A 116 -9.59 12.93 11.55
C ASP A 116 -8.08 12.72 11.45
N LEU A 117 -7.34 13.72 11.89
CA LEU A 117 -5.88 13.69 11.86
C LEU A 117 -5.35 12.67 12.86
N PRO A 118 -4.54 11.68 12.43
CA PRO A 118 -4.02 10.68 13.34
C PRO A 118 -3.12 11.26 14.41
N ALA A 119 -3.22 10.72 15.63
CA ALA A 119 -2.37 11.11 16.74
C ALA A 119 -0.88 10.82 16.45
N ASP A 120 0.00 11.66 17.01
CA ASP A 120 1.45 11.49 16.93
C ASP A 120 1.90 10.08 17.34
N LYS A 121 2.83 9.52 16.56
CA LYS A 121 3.42 8.18 16.76
C LYS A 121 2.42 7.03 16.71
N SER A 122 1.22 7.26 16.19
CA SER A 122 0.24 6.18 15.99
C SER A 122 0.56 5.32 14.76
N ASP A 123 0.13 4.06 14.78
CA ASP A 123 0.23 3.17 13.62
C ASP A 123 -0.54 3.74 12.42
N ARG A 124 -1.63 4.45 12.69
CA ARG A 124 -2.43 5.13 11.69
C ARG A 124 -1.65 6.25 10.99
N LEU A 125 -0.90 7.05 11.73
CA LEU A 125 -0.03 8.09 11.17
C LEU A 125 1.05 7.45 10.28
N GLN A 126 1.65 6.35 10.72
CA GLN A 126 2.64 5.62 9.93
C GLN A 126 2.03 5.10 8.61
N LEU A 127 0.79 4.61 8.63
CA LEU A 127 0.06 4.21 7.44
C LEU A 127 -0.13 5.40 6.48
N VAL A 128 -0.63 6.54 6.98
CA VAL A 128 -0.83 7.75 6.17
C VAL A 128 0.48 8.17 5.49
N PHE A 129 1.59 8.23 6.24
CA PHE A 129 2.90 8.53 5.66
C PHE A 129 3.36 7.52 4.60
N SER A 130 3.05 6.24 4.80
CA SER A 130 3.40 5.20 3.81
C SER A 130 2.63 5.38 2.51
N VAL A 131 1.36 5.79 2.59
CA VAL A 131 0.51 6.11 1.45
C VAL A 131 1.01 7.37 0.74
N VAL A 132 1.30 8.45 1.48
CA VAL A 132 1.85 9.70 0.93
C VAL A 132 3.15 9.45 0.18
N LYS A 133 4.07 8.67 0.77
CA LYS A 133 5.35 8.31 0.12
C LYS A 133 5.16 7.46 -1.14
N LEU A 134 4.11 6.63 -1.21
CA LEU A 134 3.79 5.91 -2.45
C LEU A 134 3.22 6.87 -3.49
N ALA A 135 2.32 7.78 -3.12
CA ALA A 135 1.75 8.78 -4.02
C ALA A 135 2.83 9.68 -4.62
N ASP A 136 3.72 10.22 -3.79
CA ASP A 136 4.87 11.03 -4.20
C ASP A 136 5.78 10.27 -5.18
N PHE A 137 6.05 9.01 -4.88
CA PHE A 137 6.87 8.16 -5.75
C PHE A 137 6.20 7.88 -7.10
N LEU A 138 4.89 7.64 -7.13
CA LEU A 138 4.12 7.43 -8.36
C LEU A 138 4.08 8.70 -9.23
N ILE A 139 3.90 9.86 -8.63
CA ILE A 139 3.91 11.16 -9.31
C ILE A 139 5.31 11.43 -9.89
N THR A 140 6.36 11.09 -9.16
CA THR A 140 7.75 11.27 -9.61
C THR A 140 8.12 10.34 -10.76
N LEU A 141 7.70 9.07 -10.71
CA LEU A 141 8.00 8.08 -11.75
C LEU A 141 7.25 8.33 -13.06
N GLN A 142 6.09 8.96 -13.01
CA GLN A 142 5.23 9.30 -14.17
C GLN A 142 5.02 8.11 -15.12
N THR A 143 4.78 6.91 -14.56
CA THR A 143 4.54 5.72 -15.39
C THR A 143 3.23 5.88 -16.18
N ASP A 144 3.22 5.46 -17.45
CA ASP A 144 2.05 5.59 -18.33
C ASP A 144 0.81 4.94 -17.71
N ASP A 145 0.96 3.78 -17.08
CA ASP A 145 -0.11 3.07 -16.40
C ASP A 145 -0.70 3.86 -15.22
N PHE A 146 0.11 4.64 -14.51
CA PHE A 146 -0.35 5.47 -13.41
C PHE A 146 -1.00 6.78 -13.91
N GLN A 147 -0.52 7.35 -15.00
CA GLN A 147 -1.06 8.60 -15.56
C GLN A 147 -2.57 8.49 -15.84
N ILE A 148 -3.05 7.31 -16.25
CA ILE A 148 -4.48 7.04 -16.44
C ILE A 148 -5.27 7.24 -15.15
N HIS A 149 -4.66 7.01 -14.00
CA HIS A 149 -5.30 7.01 -12.68
C HIS A 149 -4.98 8.26 -11.84
N GLN A 150 -4.00 9.09 -12.25
CA GLN A 150 -3.56 10.24 -11.45
C GLN A 150 -4.68 11.25 -11.17
N TRP A 151 -5.69 11.32 -12.04
CA TRP A 151 -6.86 12.17 -11.85
C TRP A 151 -7.61 11.87 -10.55
N LEU A 152 -7.56 10.64 -10.03
CA LEU A 152 -8.16 10.26 -8.74
C LEU A 152 -7.53 11.01 -7.55
N LEU A 153 -6.30 11.47 -7.70
CA LEU A 153 -5.58 12.21 -6.65
C LEU A 153 -5.71 13.73 -6.81
N ILE A 154 -6.07 14.19 -8.01
CA ILE A 154 -6.08 15.62 -8.38
C ILE A 154 -7.49 16.19 -8.39
N THR A 155 -8.50 15.37 -8.76
CA THR A 155 -9.88 15.83 -8.82
C THR A 155 -10.57 15.75 -7.48
N ASP A 156 -11.29 16.83 -7.14
CA ASP A 156 -12.22 16.83 -6.03
C ASP A 156 -13.32 15.78 -6.28
N THR A 157 -13.48 14.87 -5.34
CA THR A 157 -14.71 14.08 -5.32
C THR A 157 -15.81 14.98 -4.75
N PRO A 158 -16.81 15.39 -5.56
CA PRO A 158 -17.92 16.20 -5.04
C PRO A 158 -18.59 15.39 -3.92
N ASP A 159 -18.70 16.03 -2.76
CA ASP A 159 -19.37 15.45 -1.60
C ASP A 159 -20.85 15.31 -1.98
N ALA A 160 -21.29 14.09 -2.24
CA ALA A 160 -22.66 13.78 -2.67
C ALA A 160 -23.72 14.20 -1.63
N THR A 161 -23.28 14.56 -0.41
CA THR A 161 -24.15 14.95 0.71
C THR A 161 -24.32 16.46 0.87
N ASN A 162 -23.49 17.28 0.19
CA ASN A 162 -23.59 18.75 0.35
C ASN A 162 -23.23 19.51 -0.95
N PRO A 163 -24.19 19.70 -1.88
CA PRO A 163 -23.96 20.38 -3.16
C PRO A 163 -23.57 21.86 -3.03
N ALA A 164 -23.73 22.48 -1.86
CA ALA A 164 -23.33 23.87 -1.61
C ALA A 164 -21.84 24.01 -1.25
N SER A 165 -21.15 22.93 -0.91
CA SER A 165 -19.71 22.89 -0.59
C SER A 165 -18.80 22.80 -1.83
N SER A 166 -19.37 22.75 -3.03
CA SER A 166 -18.68 22.53 -4.30
C SER A 166 -17.66 23.58 -4.71
N TYR A 167 -17.59 24.71 -4.03
CA TYR A 167 -16.71 25.82 -4.43
C TYR A 167 -15.36 25.89 -3.70
N MET A 168 -15.11 25.03 -2.72
CA MET A 168 -13.85 24.95 -1.96
C MET A 168 -13.46 23.53 -1.56
N ALA A 169 -13.73 22.53 -2.37
CA ALA A 169 -13.19 21.21 -2.11
C ALA A 169 -11.69 21.22 -2.48
N ASP A 170 -10.83 21.27 -1.47
CA ASP A 170 -9.38 21.11 -1.67
C ASP A 170 -9.12 19.74 -2.32
N SER A 171 -8.31 19.71 -3.36
CA SER A 171 -7.90 18.43 -3.96
C SER A 171 -7.19 17.55 -2.93
N LEU A 172 -7.14 16.25 -3.17
CA LEU A 172 -6.43 15.34 -2.28
C LEU A 172 -4.96 15.75 -2.12
N LEU A 173 -4.36 16.32 -3.16
CA LEU A 173 -2.99 16.86 -3.15
C LEU A 173 -2.88 18.14 -2.30
N ASP A 174 -3.86 19.02 -2.34
CA ASP A 174 -3.87 20.24 -1.48
C ASP A 174 -3.99 19.85 -0.01
N CYS A 175 -4.79 18.82 0.29
CA CYS A 175 -4.88 18.26 1.65
C CYS A 175 -3.57 17.67 2.12
N LEU A 176 -2.85 16.94 1.25
CA LEU A 176 -1.53 16.40 1.55
C LEU A 176 -0.49 17.50 1.75
N ALA A 177 -0.52 18.55 0.94
CA ALA A 177 0.39 19.69 1.08
C ALA A 177 0.17 20.41 2.42
N LYS A 178 -1.08 20.63 2.82
CA LYS A 178 -1.41 21.17 4.15
C LYS A 178 -0.92 20.26 5.28
N PHE A 179 -1.18 18.96 5.19
CA PHE A 179 -0.74 17.98 6.17
C PHE A 179 0.78 18.00 6.36
N VAL A 180 1.55 18.05 5.28
CA VAL A 180 3.03 18.08 5.34
C VAL A 180 3.52 19.43 5.91
N SER A 181 2.78 20.53 5.73
CA SER A 181 3.17 21.85 6.25
C SER A 181 2.87 22.03 7.74
N GLU A 182 1.98 21.23 8.32
CA GLU A 182 1.56 21.29 9.73
C GLU A 182 2.32 20.27 10.62
N CYS A 183 3.08 19.35 10.02
CA CYS A 183 3.97 18.41 10.72
C CYS A 183 5.39 18.92 10.84
#